data_d3334782b47dd19a009b071102ad6ecd
#
_entry.id   d3334782b47dd19a009b071102ad6ecd
#
_cell.length_a   1.000
_cell.length_b   1.000
_cell.length_c   1.000
_cell.angle_alpha   90.00
_cell.angle_beta   90.00
_cell.angle_gamma   90.00
#
_symmetry.space_group_name_H-M   'P 1'
#
loop_
_entity.id
_entity.type
_entity.pdbx_description
1 polymer ?
#
loop_
_entity_poly.entity_id
_entity_poly.type
_entity_poly.pdbx_seq_one_letter_code
_entity_poly.pdbx_strand_id
1 'polypeptide(L)'
;MITLAEVEKLGGVHAVEPIVLSVYLNVPRSAAGRSGLPARVDELVAAAERDAGRSGRLREEDRRSARDEAALAEPDWPGHTLAIFACAEVGLLEVVRLPEASGTSELAVLGIRPHIRPLLAVLQPGPRLTAEILAEPAGALSAIGWPACLGAVNASAVETLVVPYQGLVPGYECGRCGALGLAADCCPDWGTAALRVPDLIEEMVSRTLEDGGQVLVVCDAPGRVAARLHCPLAQ
;
A
#
# COMPACT_ATOMS: atom_id res chain seq x y z
N MET A 1 -13.84 2.35 14.23
CA MET A 1 -12.51 1.65 14.18
C MET A 1 -12.55 0.83 12.92
N ILE A 2 -11.57 0.97 12.05
CA ILE A 2 -11.52 0.23 10.78
C ILE A 2 -11.38 -1.28 11.02
N THR A 3 -12.01 -2.09 10.19
CA THR A 3 -11.98 -3.56 10.23
C THR A 3 -11.11 -4.11 9.09
N LEU A 4 -10.67 -5.36 9.21
CA LEU A 4 -9.91 -6.02 8.15
C LEU A 4 -10.72 -6.09 6.84
N ALA A 5 -12.01 -6.40 6.90
CA ALA A 5 -12.87 -6.44 5.72
C ALA A 5 -12.98 -5.11 4.98
N GLU A 6 -12.97 -3.98 5.72
CA GLU A 6 -12.95 -2.64 5.11
C GLU A 6 -11.60 -2.35 4.44
N VAL A 7 -10.48 -2.81 5.02
CA VAL A 7 -9.15 -2.67 4.41
C VAL A 7 -9.02 -3.56 3.17
N GLU A 8 -9.51 -4.80 3.22
CA GLU A 8 -9.55 -5.70 2.06
C GLU A 8 -10.38 -5.10 0.91
N LYS A 9 -11.53 -4.52 1.22
CA LYS A 9 -12.35 -3.81 0.24
C LYS A 9 -11.61 -2.64 -0.41
N LEU A 10 -10.87 -1.85 0.39
CA LEU A 10 -10.00 -0.79 -0.13
C LEU A 10 -8.90 -1.35 -1.03
N GLY A 11 -8.23 -2.42 -0.62
CA GLY A 11 -7.19 -3.10 -1.41
C GLY A 11 -7.69 -3.62 -2.75
N GLY A 12 -8.97 -3.98 -2.86
CA GLY A 12 -9.61 -4.40 -4.11
C GLY A 12 -9.91 -3.25 -5.10
N VAL A 13 -9.72 -1.99 -4.71
CA VAL A 13 -9.88 -0.85 -5.63
C VAL A 13 -8.69 -0.79 -6.57
N HIS A 14 -8.96 -0.73 -7.87
CA HIS A 14 -7.93 -0.67 -8.91
C HIS A 14 -8.30 0.39 -9.95
N ALA A 15 -7.37 1.31 -10.23
CA ALA A 15 -7.48 2.29 -11.31
C ALA A 15 -6.56 1.89 -12.48
N VAL A 16 -6.88 2.32 -13.69
CA VAL A 16 -6.10 2.00 -14.89
C VAL A 16 -4.76 2.74 -14.93
N GLU A 17 -4.73 3.93 -14.32
CA GLU A 17 -3.54 4.78 -14.23
C GLU A 17 -3.22 5.06 -12.76
N PRO A 18 -1.98 5.45 -12.39
CA PRO A 18 -1.61 5.77 -11.01
C PRO A 18 -2.21 7.12 -10.58
N ILE A 19 -3.50 7.11 -10.28
CA ILE A 19 -4.33 8.26 -9.92
C ILE A 19 -5.06 8.09 -8.58
N VAL A 20 -4.94 6.93 -7.93
CA VAL A 20 -5.45 6.76 -6.57
C VAL A 20 -4.54 7.50 -5.62
N LEU A 21 -5.08 8.54 -5.00
CA LEU A 21 -4.39 9.30 -3.96
C LEU A 21 -4.60 8.63 -2.61
N SER A 22 -3.51 8.33 -1.92
CA SER A 22 -3.53 7.90 -0.51
C SER A 22 -2.71 8.90 0.30
N VAL A 23 -3.31 9.54 1.28
CA VAL A 23 -2.66 10.54 2.15
C VAL A 23 -2.76 10.08 3.60
N TYR A 24 -1.64 10.12 4.31
CA TYR A 24 -1.57 9.89 5.76
C TYR A 24 -1.06 11.16 6.43
N LEU A 25 -1.85 11.71 7.35
CA LEU A 25 -1.59 12.95 8.06
C LEU A 25 -1.64 12.73 9.57
N ASN A 26 -0.67 13.27 10.27
CA ASN A 26 -0.76 13.36 11.73
C ASN A 26 -1.60 14.59 12.12
N VAL A 27 -2.68 14.37 12.85
CA VAL A 27 -3.57 15.45 13.29
C VAL A 27 -3.01 16.11 14.55
N PRO A 28 -2.55 17.37 14.47
CA PRO A 28 -1.99 18.09 15.62
C PRO A 28 -3.04 18.34 16.70
N ARG A 29 -2.63 18.28 17.97
CA ARG A 29 -3.50 18.61 19.11
C ARG A 29 -3.94 20.08 19.13
N SER A 30 -3.11 20.98 18.63
CA SER A 30 -3.40 22.41 18.64
C SER A 30 -4.32 22.82 17.49
N ALA A 31 -5.21 23.78 17.73
CA ALA A 31 -6.07 24.34 16.69
C ALA A 31 -5.25 24.98 15.55
N ALA A 32 -4.17 25.70 15.89
CA ALA A 32 -3.27 26.29 14.90
C ALA A 32 -2.58 25.24 14.01
N GLY A 33 -2.21 24.08 14.57
CA GLY A 33 -1.65 22.99 13.79
C GLY A 33 -2.67 22.38 12.83
N ARG A 34 -3.92 22.21 13.27
CA ARG A 34 -4.99 21.67 12.41
C ARG A 34 -5.35 22.57 11.24
N SER A 35 -5.33 23.90 11.42
CA SER A 35 -5.58 24.82 10.33
C SER A 35 -4.54 24.75 9.21
N GLY A 36 -3.37 24.17 9.47
CA GLY A 36 -2.31 23.92 8.50
C GLY A 36 -2.45 22.61 7.71
N LEU A 37 -3.36 21.72 8.09
CA LEU A 37 -3.51 20.41 7.45
C LEU A 37 -3.80 20.47 5.94
N PRO A 38 -4.68 21.36 5.42
CA PRO A 38 -4.88 21.48 3.98
C PRO A 38 -3.61 21.83 3.21
N ALA A 39 -2.80 22.74 3.74
CA ALA A 39 -1.52 23.09 3.14
C ALA A 39 -0.53 21.92 3.20
N ARG A 40 -0.56 21.14 4.28
CA ARG A 40 0.26 19.94 4.41
C ARG A 40 -0.13 18.86 3.40
N VAL A 41 -1.43 18.72 3.09
CA VAL A 41 -1.89 17.84 1.98
C VAL A 41 -1.25 18.28 0.67
N ASP A 42 -1.29 19.58 0.36
CA ASP A 42 -0.71 20.09 -0.90
C ASP A 42 0.80 19.82 -1.00
N GLU A 43 1.54 19.96 0.11
CA GLU A 43 2.98 19.67 0.15
C GLU A 43 3.27 18.18 -0.11
N LEU A 44 2.53 17.29 0.56
CA LEU A 44 2.68 15.83 0.41
C LEU A 44 2.28 15.37 -0.99
N VAL A 45 1.17 15.87 -1.51
CA VAL A 45 0.70 15.56 -2.87
C VAL A 45 1.72 16.04 -3.91
N ALA A 46 2.25 17.27 -3.77
CA ALA A 46 3.28 17.75 -4.68
C ALA A 46 4.57 16.91 -4.64
N ALA A 47 4.91 16.32 -3.48
CA ALA A 47 6.01 15.37 -3.38
C ALA A 47 5.69 14.08 -4.14
N ALA A 48 4.51 13.50 -3.90
CA ALA A 48 4.07 12.27 -4.56
C ALA A 48 3.98 12.42 -6.10
N GLU A 49 3.52 13.57 -6.60
CA GLU A 49 3.50 13.86 -8.05
C GLU A 49 4.92 13.92 -8.65
N ARG A 50 5.89 14.46 -7.91
CA ARG A 50 7.29 14.45 -8.37
C ARG A 50 7.86 13.03 -8.46
N ASP A 51 7.53 12.18 -7.48
CA ASP A 51 8.01 10.79 -7.41
C ASP A 51 7.32 9.92 -8.47
N ALA A 52 6.04 10.13 -8.74
CA ALA A 52 5.28 9.43 -9.77
C ALA A 52 5.68 9.84 -11.20
N GLY A 53 6.31 11.00 -11.38
CA GLY A 53 6.75 11.49 -12.67
C GLY A 53 5.57 11.80 -13.63
N ARG A 54 5.79 11.57 -14.94
CA ARG A 54 4.78 11.89 -15.97
C ARG A 54 3.53 11.00 -15.94
N SER A 55 3.61 9.85 -15.29
CA SER A 55 2.54 8.84 -15.29
C SER A 55 1.47 9.06 -14.20
N GLY A 56 1.70 9.97 -13.25
CA GLY A 56 0.83 10.17 -12.11
C GLY A 56 0.29 11.59 -12.02
N ARG A 57 -0.58 12.00 -12.95
CA ARG A 57 -1.22 13.31 -12.82
C ARG A 57 -2.53 13.18 -12.07
N LEU A 58 -2.49 13.58 -10.79
CA LEU A 58 -3.66 13.63 -9.94
C LEU A 58 -4.71 14.61 -10.49
N ARG A 59 -5.99 14.22 -10.44
CA ARG A 59 -7.10 15.11 -10.78
C ARG A 59 -7.24 16.17 -9.69
N GLU A 60 -7.55 17.39 -10.10
CA GLU A 60 -7.76 18.51 -9.16
C GLU A 60 -8.93 18.24 -8.19
N GLU A 61 -9.91 17.45 -8.61
CA GLU A 61 -11.03 17.02 -7.78
C GLU A 61 -10.56 16.14 -6.60
N ASP A 62 -9.68 15.17 -6.84
CA ASP A 62 -9.13 14.28 -5.80
C ASP A 62 -8.28 15.07 -4.80
N ARG A 63 -7.46 16.00 -5.30
CA ARG A 63 -6.68 16.92 -4.45
C ARG A 63 -7.59 17.76 -3.57
N ARG A 64 -8.64 18.34 -4.16
CA ARG A 64 -9.61 19.15 -3.43
C ARG A 64 -10.33 18.36 -2.37
N SER A 65 -10.82 17.15 -2.70
CA SER A 65 -11.47 16.26 -1.75
C SER A 65 -10.57 15.93 -0.57
N ALA A 66 -9.31 15.60 -0.81
CA ALA A 66 -8.36 15.31 0.27
C ALA A 66 -8.09 16.54 1.17
N ARG A 67 -8.03 17.76 0.60
CA ARG A 67 -7.88 19.00 1.37
C ARG A 67 -9.10 19.30 2.22
N ASP A 68 -10.28 19.14 1.64
CA ASP A 68 -11.56 19.43 2.31
C ASP A 68 -11.73 18.46 3.50
N GLU A 69 -11.44 17.18 3.33
CA GLU A 69 -11.46 16.19 4.41
C GLU A 69 -10.41 16.51 5.50
N ALA A 70 -9.22 16.94 5.12
CA ALA A 70 -8.20 17.37 6.08
C ALA A 70 -8.64 18.62 6.88
N ALA A 71 -9.39 19.53 6.24
CA ALA A 71 -9.93 20.73 6.91
C ALA A 71 -11.03 20.39 7.93
N LEU A 72 -11.73 19.27 7.73
CA LEU A 72 -12.78 18.77 8.63
C LEU A 72 -12.23 18.00 9.83
N ALA A 73 -10.91 17.87 9.97
CA ALA A 73 -10.30 17.18 11.11
C ALA A 73 -10.69 17.86 12.43
N GLU A 74 -11.49 17.16 13.24
CA GLU A 74 -12.13 17.71 14.44
C GLU A 74 -11.14 17.91 15.61
N PRO A 75 -11.43 18.88 16.52
CA PRO A 75 -10.62 19.17 17.70
C PRO A 75 -10.46 17.99 18.67
N ASP A 76 -11.47 17.10 18.72
CA ASP A 76 -11.54 15.99 19.65
C ASP A 76 -10.70 14.77 19.24
N TRP A 77 -9.82 14.96 18.24
CA TRP A 77 -8.90 13.97 17.73
C TRP A 77 -7.44 14.21 18.10
N PRO A 78 -7.09 14.33 19.35
CA PRO A 78 -5.70 14.51 19.70
C PRO A 78 -4.91 13.22 19.43
N GLY A 79 -3.90 13.34 18.60
CA GLY A 79 -2.90 12.29 18.43
C GLY A 79 -3.29 11.13 17.51
N HIS A 80 -4.24 11.33 16.59
CA HIS A 80 -4.63 10.35 15.60
C HIS A 80 -4.01 10.65 14.23
N THR A 81 -3.78 9.63 13.46
CA THR A 81 -3.44 9.75 12.05
C THR A 81 -4.72 9.71 11.21
N LEU A 82 -4.86 10.64 10.28
CA LEU A 82 -5.94 10.68 9.30
C LEU A 82 -5.42 10.03 8.01
N ALA A 83 -6.07 8.98 7.54
CA ALA A 83 -5.82 8.39 6.24
C ALA A 83 -6.97 8.75 5.29
N ILE A 84 -6.64 9.32 4.13
CA ILE A 84 -7.60 9.76 3.11
C ILE A 84 -7.25 9.05 1.81
N PHE A 85 -8.25 8.41 1.20
CA PHE A 85 -8.13 7.75 -0.09
C PHE A 85 -9.11 8.40 -1.06
N ALA A 86 -8.59 8.93 -2.17
CA ALA A 86 -9.40 9.61 -3.17
C ALA A 86 -9.07 9.15 -4.60
N CYS A 87 -10.10 8.86 -5.38
CA CYS A 87 -10.03 8.62 -6.81
C CYS A 87 -11.41 8.82 -7.42
N ALA A 88 -11.65 9.97 -8.03
CA ALA A 88 -12.93 10.34 -8.64
C ALA A 88 -13.32 9.39 -9.78
N GLU A 89 -12.33 8.83 -10.48
CA GLU A 89 -12.57 7.91 -11.60
C GLU A 89 -13.36 6.66 -11.20
N VAL A 90 -13.07 6.12 -10.02
CA VAL A 90 -13.75 4.94 -9.49
C VAL A 90 -14.72 5.27 -8.35
N GLY A 91 -14.98 6.56 -8.11
CA GLY A 91 -15.88 7.02 -7.06
C GLY A 91 -15.39 6.75 -5.64
N LEU A 92 -14.08 6.67 -5.45
CA LEU A 92 -13.48 6.46 -4.14
C LEU A 92 -13.29 7.79 -3.42
N LEU A 93 -13.87 7.92 -2.24
CA LEU A 93 -13.50 8.87 -1.21
C LEU A 93 -13.73 8.19 0.14
N GLU A 94 -12.65 7.75 0.76
CA GLU A 94 -12.70 7.06 2.04
C GLU A 94 -11.77 7.74 3.04
N VAL A 95 -12.25 7.95 4.26
CA VAL A 95 -11.52 8.62 5.33
C VAL A 95 -11.45 7.71 6.55
N VAL A 96 -10.25 7.35 6.93
CA VAL A 96 -9.98 6.42 8.03
C VAL A 96 -9.21 7.11 9.14
N ARG A 97 -9.63 6.88 10.37
CA ARG A 97 -9.04 7.41 11.59
C ARG A 97 -8.21 6.33 12.28
N LEU A 98 -6.90 6.56 12.39
CA LEU A 98 -5.99 5.62 13.03
C LEU A 98 -5.56 6.13 14.41
N PRO A 99 -5.36 5.25 15.40
CA PRO A 99 -4.84 5.64 16.71
C PRO A 99 -3.39 6.15 16.63
N GLU A 100 -3.00 6.99 17.57
CA GLU A 100 -1.66 7.62 17.63
C GLU A 100 -0.50 6.59 17.63
N ALA A 101 -0.75 5.41 18.19
CA ALA A 101 0.25 4.33 18.29
C ALA A 101 0.60 3.67 16.95
N SER A 102 0.00 4.10 15.83
CA SER A 102 0.26 3.49 14.53
C SER A 102 1.68 3.72 14.00
N GLY A 103 2.43 4.68 14.55
CA GLY A 103 3.79 5.02 14.08
C GLY A 103 3.84 5.47 12.62
N THR A 104 2.69 5.81 12.03
CA THR A 104 2.57 6.17 10.63
C THR A 104 3.26 7.49 10.37
N SER A 105 4.25 7.49 9.49
CA SER A 105 4.83 8.72 8.97
C SER A 105 3.86 9.43 8.04
N GLU A 106 3.87 10.77 8.04
CA GLU A 106 3.11 11.52 7.06
C GLU A 106 3.63 11.26 5.65
N LEU A 107 2.74 10.88 4.76
CA LEU A 107 3.08 10.60 3.36
C LEU A 107 1.86 10.77 2.45
N ALA A 108 2.11 11.01 1.17
CA ALA A 108 1.14 10.81 0.11
C ALA A 108 1.73 9.87 -0.93
N VAL A 109 0.89 9.00 -1.48
CA VAL A 109 1.24 8.06 -2.54
C VAL A 109 0.23 8.19 -3.66
N LEU A 110 0.71 8.25 -4.90
CA LEU A 110 -0.10 8.10 -6.11
C LEU A 110 0.16 6.72 -6.68
N GLY A 111 -0.86 5.89 -6.71
CA GLY A 111 -0.78 4.51 -7.19
C GLY A 111 -1.96 4.14 -8.08
N ILE A 112 -1.92 2.94 -8.63
CA ILE A 112 -3.10 2.35 -9.29
C ILE A 112 -4.06 1.75 -8.26
N ARG A 113 -3.60 1.59 -7.01
CA ARG A 113 -4.37 1.10 -5.85
C ARG A 113 -4.17 2.00 -4.63
N PRO A 114 -5.10 1.99 -3.66
CA PRO A 114 -4.88 2.59 -2.34
C PRO A 114 -3.67 1.98 -1.63
N HIS A 115 -2.86 2.83 -0.99
CA HIS A 115 -1.73 2.39 -0.17
C HIS A 115 -2.22 1.97 1.21
N ILE A 116 -2.52 0.69 1.42
CA ILE A 116 -3.21 0.16 2.62
C ILE A 116 -2.28 -0.43 3.69
N ARG A 117 -0.98 -0.59 3.44
CA ARG A 117 -0.04 -1.17 4.41
C ARG A 117 -0.09 -0.53 5.80
N PRO A 118 -0.19 0.81 5.94
CA PRO A 118 -0.33 1.42 7.26
C PRO A 118 -1.61 0.99 8.00
N LEU A 119 -2.71 0.74 7.29
CA LEU A 119 -3.95 0.24 7.88
C LEU A 119 -3.78 -1.20 8.37
N LEU A 120 -3.16 -2.05 7.56
CA LEU A 120 -2.88 -3.44 7.91
C LEU A 120 -2.00 -3.53 9.15
N ALA A 121 -0.95 -2.68 9.25
CA ALA A 121 -0.07 -2.66 10.41
C ALA A 121 -0.80 -2.38 11.74
N VAL A 122 -1.85 -1.56 11.70
CA VAL A 122 -2.67 -1.24 12.89
C VAL A 122 -3.59 -2.40 13.29
N LEU A 123 -4.03 -3.20 12.34
CA LEU A 123 -4.99 -4.28 12.56
C LEU A 123 -4.34 -5.60 12.99
N GLN A 124 -3.02 -5.72 12.90
CA GLN A 124 -2.36 -7.00 13.08
C GLN A 124 -2.18 -7.41 14.54
N PRO A 125 -2.35 -8.70 14.85
CA PRO A 125 -1.91 -9.28 16.11
C PRO A 125 -0.39 -9.41 16.12
N GLY A 126 0.26 -8.66 16.94
CA GLY A 126 1.63 -8.73 17.45
C GLY A 126 2.76 -9.44 16.65
N PRO A 127 4.02 -9.16 16.98
CA PRO A 127 5.21 -9.48 16.16
C PRO A 127 5.62 -10.98 16.10
N ARG A 128 4.93 -11.87 16.81
CA ARG A 128 5.38 -13.25 17.01
C ARG A 128 5.32 -14.11 15.75
N LEU A 129 4.18 -14.10 15.05
CA LEU A 129 3.99 -14.88 13.81
C LEU A 129 4.94 -14.40 12.70
N THR A 130 5.16 -13.12 12.64
CA THR A 130 6.09 -12.50 11.69
C THR A 130 7.53 -12.98 11.90
N ALA A 131 7.98 -13.04 13.15
CA ALA A 131 9.33 -13.52 13.49
C ALA A 131 9.51 -15.01 13.13
N GLU A 132 8.47 -15.83 13.31
CA GLU A 132 8.47 -17.23 12.93
C GLU A 132 8.66 -17.41 11.42
N ILE A 133 7.87 -16.68 10.59
CA ILE A 133 7.97 -16.76 9.12
C ILE A 133 9.33 -16.26 8.61
N LEU A 134 9.84 -15.16 9.17
CA LEU A 134 11.15 -14.61 8.78
C LEU A 134 12.32 -15.51 9.20
N ALA A 135 12.13 -16.38 10.20
CA ALA A 135 13.13 -17.33 10.66
C ALA A 135 13.04 -18.69 9.93
N GLU A 136 11.98 -18.95 9.18
CA GLU A 136 11.87 -20.17 8.40
C GLU A 136 12.97 -20.22 7.32
N PRO A 137 13.69 -21.36 7.19
CA PRO A 137 14.65 -21.51 6.10
C PRO A 137 13.89 -21.58 4.77
N ALA A 138 14.52 -21.10 3.70
CA ALA A 138 13.96 -21.28 2.35
C ALA A 138 13.70 -22.78 2.08
N GLY A 139 12.48 -23.09 1.69
CA GLY A 139 12.02 -24.48 1.51
C GLY A 139 10.88 -24.56 0.50
N ALA A 140 10.31 -25.76 0.36
CA ALA A 140 9.25 -26.00 -0.62
C ALA A 140 7.98 -25.15 -0.38
N LEU A 141 7.73 -24.75 0.89
CA LEU A 141 6.55 -23.96 1.29
C LEU A 141 6.94 -22.57 1.84
N SER A 142 8.13 -22.10 1.53
CA SER A 142 8.57 -20.76 1.93
C SER A 142 9.34 -20.07 0.81
N ALA A 143 9.06 -18.78 0.62
CA ALA A 143 9.76 -17.91 -0.31
C ALA A 143 10.43 -16.76 0.45
N ILE A 144 11.70 -16.51 0.20
CA ILE A 144 12.47 -15.46 0.87
C ILE A 144 13.14 -14.57 -0.17
N GLY A 145 12.96 -13.26 -0.01
CA GLY A 145 13.51 -12.26 -0.91
C GLY A 145 12.63 -12.02 -2.14
N TRP A 146 12.97 -10.96 -2.85
CA TRP A 146 12.15 -10.40 -3.92
C TRP A 146 11.80 -11.39 -5.04
N PRO A 147 12.78 -12.07 -5.69
CA PRO A 147 12.45 -12.93 -6.82
C PRO A 147 11.52 -14.09 -6.44
N ALA A 148 11.78 -14.72 -5.28
CA ALA A 148 10.99 -15.84 -4.82
C ALA A 148 9.56 -15.43 -4.43
N CYS A 149 9.43 -14.31 -3.68
CA CYS A 149 8.11 -13.79 -3.27
C CYS A 149 7.30 -13.30 -4.46
N LEU A 150 7.90 -12.61 -5.44
CA LEU A 150 7.22 -12.21 -6.67
C LEU A 150 6.74 -13.42 -7.47
N GLY A 151 7.58 -14.46 -7.59
CA GLY A 151 7.17 -15.71 -8.22
C GLY A 151 5.98 -16.36 -7.51
N ALA A 152 5.98 -16.35 -6.18
CA ALA A 152 4.89 -16.91 -5.39
C ALA A 152 3.58 -16.11 -5.54
N VAL A 153 3.65 -14.79 -5.51
CA VAL A 153 2.48 -13.90 -5.70
C VAL A 153 1.93 -14.06 -7.13
N ASN A 154 2.80 -14.08 -8.15
CA ASN A 154 2.37 -14.28 -9.54
C ASN A 154 1.75 -15.66 -9.79
N ALA A 155 2.08 -16.65 -8.98
CA ALA A 155 1.52 -18.01 -9.05
C ALA A 155 0.28 -18.20 -8.14
N SER A 156 -0.19 -17.13 -7.46
CA SER A 156 -1.27 -17.20 -6.46
C SER A 156 -1.04 -18.30 -5.41
N ALA A 157 0.22 -18.49 -5.01
CA ALA A 157 0.63 -19.57 -4.10
C ALA A 157 0.84 -19.11 -2.65
N VAL A 158 0.58 -17.84 -2.35
CA VAL A 158 0.89 -17.25 -1.05
C VAL A 158 -0.24 -17.50 -0.05
N GLU A 159 0.08 -18.17 1.05
CA GLU A 159 -0.77 -18.28 2.24
C GLU A 159 -0.63 -17.05 3.13
N THR A 160 0.62 -16.65 3.41
CA THR A 160 0.93 -15.47 4.24
C THR A 160 2.12 -14.72 3.65
N LEU A 161 1.92 -13.44 3.31
CA LEU A 161 2.95 -12.54 2.82
C LEU A 161 3.45 -11.66 3.97
N VAL A 162 4.77 -11.56 4.13
CA VAL A 162 5.42 -10.63 5.06
C VAL A 162 6.08 -9.51 4.29
N VAL A 163 5.71 -8.28 4.57
CA VAL A 163 6.21 -7.09 3.88
C VAL A 163 6.69 -6.01 4.85
N PRO A 164 7.66 -5.16 4.46
CA PRO A 164 8.09 -4.04 5.27
C PRO A 164 7.01 -2.95 5.33
N TYR A 165 6.90 -2.32 6.50
CA TYR A 165 6.00 -1.16 6.70
C TYR A 165 6.41 0.05 5.85
N GLN A 166 7.71 0.35 5.83
CA GLN A 166 8.27 1.53 5.19
C GLN A 166 8.92 1.21 3.84
N GLY A 167 9.00 2.24 3.00
CA GLY A 167 9.62 2.21 1.69
C GLY A 167 8.63 1.93 0.57
N LEU A 168 8.76 2.70 -0.49
CA LEU A 168 8.12 2.46 -1.78
C LEU A 168 9.13 1.75 -2.67
N VAL A 169 8.72 0.67 -3.30
CA VAL A 169 9.56 -0.08 -4.22
C VAL A 169 8.95 0.01 -5.61
N PRO A 170 9.50 0.86 -6.49
CA PRO A 170 9.02 0.93 -7.87
C PRO A 170 9.16 -0.41 -8.58
N GLY A 171 8.17 -0.76 -9.40
CA GLY A 171 8.18 -1.98 -10.16
C GLY A 171 7.34 -1.87 -11.42
N TYR A 172 6.95 -3.02 -11.92
CA TYR A 172 6.18 -3.14 -13.16
C TYR A 172 5.09 -4.19 -13.00
N GLU A 173 3.98 -3.94 -13.68
CA GLU A 173 2.88 -4.87 -13.84
C GLU A 173 2.61 -5.11 -15.33
N CYS A 174 2.44 -6.35 -15.73
CA CYS A 174 2.06 -6.67 -17.10
C CYS A 174 0.60 -6.26 -17.36
N GLY A 175 0.38 -5.33 -18.29
CA GLY A 175 -0.98 -4.84 -18.62
C GLY A 175 -1.93 -5.90 -19.18
N ARG A 176 -1.47 -7.14 -19.44
CA ARG A 176 -2.29 -8.22 -19.99
C ARG A 176 -2.62 -9.31 -18.98
N CYS A 177 -1.62 -9.82 -18.25
CA CYS A 177 -1.79 -10.91 -17.28
C CYS A 177 -1.60 -10.47 -15.84
N GLY A 178 -1.24 -9.20 -15.62
CA GLY A 178 -0.98 -8.65 -14.30
C GLY A 178 0.32 -9.13 -13.64
N ALA A 179 1.19 -9.91 -14.29
CA ALA A 179 2.43 -10.37 -13.68
C ALA A 179 3.27 -9.21 -13.16
N LEU A 180 3.71 -9.33 -11.91
CA LEU A 180 4.51 -8.32 -11.21
C LEU A 180 6.01 -8.61 -11.38
N GLY A 181 6.82 -7.55 -11.46
CA GLY A 181 8.26 -7.68 -11.54
C GLY A 181 9.03 -6.40 -11.22
N LEU A 182 10.34 -6.57 -10.97
CA LEU A 182 11.26 -5.45 -10.71
C LEU A 182 11.74 -4.77 -12.01
N ALA A 183 11.54 -5.39 -13.16
CA ALA A 183 11.95 -4.89 -14.46
C ALA A 183 10.79 -4.90 -15.46
N ALA A 184 10.91 -4.10 -16.51
CA ALA A 184 9.86 -3.93 -17.52
C ALA A 184 9.58 -5.19 -18.38
N ASP A 185 10.46 -6.17 -18.32
CA ASP A 185 10.35 -7.50 -18.95
C ASP A 185 9.76 -8.55 -18.00
N CYS A 186 8.95 -8.13 -17.02
CA CYS A 186 8.39 -8.97 -15.98
C CYS A 186 7.47 -10.10 -16.49
N CYS A 187 6.99 -10.03 -17.74
CA CYS A 187 6.13 -11.06 -18.32
C CYS A 187 6.86 -11.82 -19.44
N PRO A 188 7.35 -13.04 -19.16
CA PRO A 188 8.04 -13.85 -20.17
C PRO A 188 7.12 -14.34 -21.30
N ASP A 189 5.80 -14.43 -21.04
CA ASP A 189 4.88 -15.06 -21.99
C ASP A 189 4.39 -14.13 -23.11
N TRP A 190 4.31 -12.82 -22.84
CA TRP A 190 3.60 -11.91 -23.74
C TRP A 190 4.44 -10.79 -24.34
N GLY A 191 5.62 -10.49 -23.81
CA GLY A 191 6.48 -9.40 -24.30
C GLY A 191 5.75 -8.05 -24.40
N THR A 192 4.62 -7.88 -23.70
CA THR A 192 3.82 -6.66 -23.72
C THR A 192 4.46 -5.59 -22.86
N ALA A 193 4.21 -4.33 -23.22
CA ALA A 193 4.67 -3.22 -22.40
C ALA A 193 4.11 -3.34 -20.97
N ALA A 194 5.00 -3.44 -20.00
CA ALA A 194 4.65 -3.44 -18.60
C ALA A 194 4.34 -2.00 -18.15
N LEU A 195 3.33 -1.84 -17.36
CA LEU A 195 2.99 -0.58 -16.70
C LEU A 195 3.89 -0.39 -15.48
N ARG A 196 4.44 0.80 -15.34
CA ARG A 196 5.21 1.12 -14.14
C ARG A 196 4.26 1.34 -12.96
N VAL A 197 4.51 0.64 -11.87
CA VAL A 197 3.81 0.82 -10.60
C VAL A 197 4.73 1.53 -9.60
N PRO A 198 4.23 2.51 -8.84
CA PRO A 198 5.05 3.28 -7.91
C PRO A 198 5.47 2.46 -6.69
N ASP A 199 4.66 1.48 -6.28
CA ASP A 199 4.93 0.61 -5.14
C ASP A 199 4.55 -0.85 -5.43
N LEU A 200 5.54 -1.64 -5.79
CA LEU A 200 5.38 -3.07 -6.07
C LEU A 200 4.93 -3.86 -4.84
N ILE A 201 5.29 -3.39 -3.63
CA ILE A 201 4.86 -4.06 -2.40
C ILE A 201 3.35 -3.96 -2.26
N GLU A 202 2.76 -2.81 -2.57
CA GLU A 202 1.32 -2.62 -2.48
C GLU A 202 0.57 -3.52 -3.47
N GLU A 203 1.12 -3.70 -4.68
CA GLU A 203 0.55 -4.64 -5.66
C GLU A 203 0.61 -6.09 -5.17
N MET A 204 1.73 -6.49 -4.54
CA MET A 204 1.85 -7.82 -3.93
C MET A 204 0.85 -8.01 -2.77
N VAL A 205 0.69 -6.99 -1.93
CA VAL A 205 -0.27 -6.98 -0.81
C VAL A 205 -1.69 -7.16 -1.33
N SER A 206 -2.12 -6.30 -2.27
CA SER A 206 -3.48 -6.33 -2.81
C SER A 206 -3.78 -7.68 -3.46
N ARG A 207 -2.87 -8.19 -4.26
CA ARG A 207 -3.04 -9.50 -4.91
C ARG A 207 -3.11 -10.66 -3.91
N THR A 208 -2.25 -10.64 -2.89
CA THR A 208 -2.31 -11.66 -1.83
C THR A 208 -3.66 -11.67 -1.14
N LEU A 209 -4.22 -10.50 -0.83
CA LEU A 209 -5.55 -10.38 -0.23
C LEU A 209 -6.67 -10.82 -1.18
N GLU A 210 -6.60 -10.46 -2.46
CA GLU A 210 -7.55 -10.89 -3.50
C GLU A 210 -7.57 -12.41 -3.66
N ASP A 211 -6.41 -13.06 -3.53
CA ASP A 211 -6.26 -14.52 -3.58
C ASP A 211 -6.67 -15.22 -2.26
N GLY A 212 -7.09 -14.46 -1.25
CA GLY A 212 -7.52 -14.98 0.06
C GLY A 212 -6.38 -15.29 1.02
N GLY A 213 -5.14 -14.88 0.71
CA GLY A 213 -3.99 -14.98 1.60
C GLY A 213 -4.01 -13.92 2.70
N GLN A 214 -3.09 -14.05 3.65
CA GLN A 214 -2.89 -13.10 4.74
C GLN A 214 -1.65 -12.24 4.47
N VAL A 215 -1.68 -11.00 4.98
CA VAL A 215 -0.54 -10.08 4.89
C VAL A 215 -0.10 -9.65 6.28
N LEU A 216 1.18 -9.74 6.57
CA LEU A 216 1.81 -9.27 7.81
C LEU A 216 2.79 -8.14 7.49
N VAL A 217 2.61 -7.00 8.14
CA VAL A 217 3.46 -5.82 7.96
C VAL A 217 4.47 -5.71 9.09
N VAL A 218 5.75 -5.54 8.75
CA VAL A 218 6.87 -5.53 9.71
C VAL A 218 7.48 -4.15 9.80
N CYS A 219 7.55 -3.59 11.02
CA CYS A 219 8.15 -2.28 11.24
C CYS A 219 9.69 -2.31 11.26
N ASP A 220 10.29 -3.40 11.75
CA ASP A 220 11.72 -3.48 12.11
C ASP A 220 12.58 -4.24 11.08
N ALA A 221 12.08 -4.59 9.92
CA ALA A 221 12.82 -5.33 8.90
C ALA A 221 12.78 -4.64 7.52
N PRO A 222 13.45 -3.48 7.36
CA PRO A 222 13.42 -2.73 6.12
C PRO A 222 13.93 -3.58 4.95
N GLY A 223 13.16 -3.59 3.86
CA GLY A 223 13.52 -4.25 2.60
C GLY A 223 13.41 -5.79 2.59
N ARG A 224 13.01 -6.42 3.69
CA ARG A 224 12.78 -7.87 3.73
C ARG A 224 11.36 -8.20 3.31
N VAL A 225 11.25 -9.13 2.35
CA VAL A 225 10.00 -9.74 1.91
C VAL A 225 10.14 -11.24 2.09
N ALA A 226 9.12 -11.88 2.65
CA ALA A 226 9.05 -13.33 2.81
C ALA A 226 7.61 -13.79 2.64
N ALA A 227 7.42 -15.06 2.28
CA ALA A 227 6.09 -15.63 2.18
C ALA A 227 6.09 -17.09 2.64
N ARG A 228 4.99 -17.48 3.31
CA ARG A 228 4.60 -18.88 3.48
C ARG A 228 3.64 -19.24 2.34
N LEU A 229 3.79 -20.43 1.80
CA LEU A 229 3.05 -20.90 0.63
C LEU A 229 2.08 -22.00 1.03
N HIS A 230 0.90 -22.04 0.39
CA HIS A 230 -0.03 -23.14 0.55
C HIS A 230 0.28 -24.33 -0.37
N CYS A 231 1.10 -24.12 -1.42
CA CYS A 231 1.60 -25.18 -2.29
C CYS A 231 3.02 -24.85 -2.77
N PRO A 232 3.85 -25.88 -3.09
CA PRO A 232 5.17 -25.66 -3.67
C PRO A 232 5.07 -24.96 -5.03
N LEU A 233 6.01 -24.05 -5.30
CA LEU A 233 6.14 -23.47 -6.63
C LEU A 233 6.62 -24.54 -7.61
N ALA A 234 6.03 -24.56 -8.81
CA ALA A 234 6.55 -25.35 -9.91
C ALA A 234 7.97 -24.87 -10.26
N GLN A 235 8.95 -25.79 -10.31
CA GLN A 235 10.33 -25.50 -10.69
C GLN A 235 10.45 -25.34 -12.19
#